data_fa46553b3a8dca4f4d26791a0f942cac
#
_entry.id   fa46553b3a8dca4f4d26791a0f942cac
#
_cell.length_a   1.000
_cell.length_b   1.000
_cell.length_c   1.000
_cell.angle_alpha   90.00
_cell.angle_beta   90.00
_cell.angle_gamma   90.00
#
_symmetry.space_group_name_H-M   'P 1'
#
loop_
_entity.id
_entity.type
_entity.pdbx_description
1 polymer ?
#
loop_
_entity_poly.entity_id
_entity_poly.type
_entity_poly.pdbx_seq_one_letter_code
_entity_poly.pdbx_strand_id
1 'polypeptide(L)'
;MNRYFVFSDVHGEYYALADALREAGYDPNNPKHVLVSLGDNFDRGTNSLDVYTLLAHNKQNICIKGNHETFLEEALEKGIDGEFVFFNILHNGLLETIQSFAYANMKKTISVAQIQAYINAINESWNQLLPWLKKMPLYFETKNYFFCHAGVNPNIYPTLPDEHFMLWDIEYSHVPIHSSNKTFVIGHHHAFRVKEKAEQAGYTTTKPKVHWVGNEDENGPVMIGNKIAIDPCSNLTHKVNVLVIDDEPLEEPPKETTEKPQDKVYISSNQDNKYTINVARSIDPNDITFEINRDLYNPNITFGAYVNHENIR
;
A
#
# COMPACT_ATOMS: atom_id res chain seq x y z
N MET A 1 14.05 18.77 -9.68
CA MET A 1 13.63 17.45 -10.20
C MET A 1 14.41 16.38 -9.46
N ASN A 2 13.73 15.41 -8.87
CA ASN A 2 14.32 14.25 -8.23
C ASN A 2 14.23 13.04 -9.17
N ARG A 3 15.06 12.03 -8.91
CA ARG A 3 14.98 10.73 -9.55
C ARG A 3 14.48 9.71 -8.54
N TYR A 4 13.30 9.18 -8.78
CA TYR A 4 12.63 8.21 -7.95
C TYR A 4 12.87 6.81 -8.49
N PHE A 5 13.34 5.91 -7.63
CA PHE A 5 13.50 4.48 -7.90
C PHE A 5 12.35 3.77 -7.21
N VAL A 6 11.34 3.40 -7.98
CA VAL A 6 10.04 2.93 -7.47
C VAL A 6 9.94 1.43 -7.63
N PHE A 7 9.64 0.73 -6.55
CA PHE A 7 9.49 -0.73 -6.51
C PHE A 7 8.40 -1.14 -5.52
N SER A 8 7.97 -2.40 -5.58
CA SER A 8 6.90 -2.94 -4.76
C SER A 8 7.12 -4.42 -4.48
N ASP A 9 6.44 -4.93 -3.44
CA ASP A 9 6.28 -6.36 -3.17
C ASP A 9 7.62 -7.13 -3.15
N VAL A 10 8.58 -6.57 -2.42
CA VAL A 10 9.94 -7.12 -2.29
C VAL A 10 9.92 -8.44 -1.53
N HIS A 11 9.04 -8.57 -0.53
CA HIS A 11 8.86 -9.79 0.23
C HIS A 11 10.16 -10.42 0.72
N GLY A 12 11.04 -9.61 1.35
CA GLY A 12 12.30 -10.10 1.90
C GLY A 12 13.34 -10.55 0.88
N GLU A 13 13.15 -10.30 -0.40
CA GLU A 13 14.09 -10.59 -1.49
C GLU A 13 15.14 -9.47 -1.65
N TYR A 14 15.89 -9.22 -0.58
CA TYR A 14 16.87 -8.12 -0.52
C TYR A 14 17.88 -8.13 -1.66
N TYR A 15 18.45 -9.31 -1.98
CA TYR A 15 19.48 -9.39 -3.00
C TYR A 15 18.94 -9.07 -4.39
N ALA A 16 17.71 -9.52 -4.70
CA ALA A 16 17.04 -9.18 -5.94
C ALA A 16 16.77 -7.67 -6.04
N LEU A 17 16.34 -7.04 -4.94
CA LEU A 17 16.18 -5.58 -4.88
C LEU A 17 17.51 -4.85 -5.06
N ALA A 18 18.55 -5.26 -4.35
CA ALA A 18 19.87 -4.63 -4.44
C ALA A 18 20.46 -4.71 -5.86
N ASP A 19 20.30 -5.86 -6.51
CA ASP A 19 20.74 -6.06 -7.90
C ASP A 19 19.96 -5.17 -8.87
N ALA A 20 18.63 -5.14 -8.76
CA ALA A 20 17.78 -4.30 -9.60
C ALA A 20 18.05 -2.79 -9.41
N LEU A 21 18.27 -2.34 -8.16
CA LEU A 21 18.64 -0.95 -7.88
C LEU A 21 20.00 -0.58 -8.47
N ARG A 22 20.98 -1.48 -8.38
CA ARG A 22 22.31 -1.27 -8.99
C ARG A 22 22.21 -1.16 -10.51
N GLU A 23 21.46 -2.06 -11.15
CA GLU A 23 21.21 -2.04 -12.59
C GLU A 23 20.46 -0.79 -13.03
N ALA A 24 19.48 -0.34 -12.24
CA ALA A 24 18.73 0.90 -12.46
C ALA A 24 19.59 2.17 -12.27
N GLY A 25 20.82 2.04 -11.75
CA GLY A 25 21.74 3.16 -11.53
C GLY A 25 21.45 3.96 -10.25
N TYR A 26 20.84 3.34 -9.23
CA TYR A 26 20.66 3.98 -7.92
C TYR A 26 22.02 4.25 -7.26
N ASP A 27 22.23 5.49 -6.82
CA ASP A 27 23.38 5.90 -6.01
C ASP A 27 22.88 6.47 -4.68
N PRO A 28 23.13 5.79 -3.55
CA PRO A 28 22.69 6.24 -2.23
C PRO A 28 23.34 7.55 -1.76
N ASN A 29 24.45 7.96 -2.40
CA ASN A 29 25.14 9.22 -2.09
C ASN A 29 24.62 10.40 -2.91
N ASN A 30 23.78 10.16 -3.92
CA ASN A 30 23.20 11.22 -4.70
C ASN A 30 21.94 11.78 -3.99
N PRO A 31 21.95 13.05 -3.53
CA PRO A 31 20.83 13.61 -2.78
C PRO A 31 19.54 13.79 -3.60
N LYS A 32 19.59 13.58 -4.90
CA LYS A 32 18.42 13.61 -5.79
C LYS A 32 17.85 12.22 -6.07
N HIS A 33 18.52 11.15 -5.65
CA HIS A 33 18.03 9.79 -5.77
C HIS A 33 17.18 9.43 -4.56
N VAL A 34 15.93 9.07 -4.79
CA VAL A 34 14.93 8.76 -3.75
C VAL A 34 14.40 7.35 -4.01
N LEU A 35 14.48 6.47 -3.02
CA LEU A 35 13.78 5.19 -3.06
C LEU A 35 12.31 5.40 -2.71
N VAL A 36 11.42 4.78 -3.49
CA VAL A 36 9.98 4.74 -3.21
C VAL A 36 9.55 3.28 -3.19
N SER A 37 9.35 2.74 -2.00
CA SER A 37 8.71 1.43 -1.82
C SER A 37 7.20 1.61 -1.76
N LEU A 38 6.48 0.81 -2.54
CA LEU A 38 5.02 0.81 -2.53
C LEU A 38 4.43 -0.16 -1.48
N GLY A 39 5.24 -0.71 -0.58
CA GLY A 39 4.83 -1.66 0.44
C GLY A 39 5.12 -3.12 0.11
N ASP A 40 4.70 -4.00 1.02
CA ASP A 40 4.97 -5.43 0.99
C ASP A 40 6.48 -5.74 0.91
N ASN A 41 7.24 -5.07 1.79
CA ASN A 41 8.69 -5.22 1.87
C ASN A 41 9.10 -6.51 2.59
N PHE A 42 8.23 -7.03 3.44
CA PHE A 42 8.46 -8.13 4.37
C PHE A 42 7.67 -9.39 3.98
N ASP A 43 7.85 -10.42 4.81
CA ASP A 43 7.20 -11.71 4.71
C ASP A 43 7.69 -12.56 3.52
N ARG A 44 7.45 -13.88 3.59
CA ARG A 44 7.80 -14.88 2.58
C ARG A 44 9.31 -15.12 2.40
N GLY A 45 10.08 -14.08 2.09
CA GLY A 45 11.54 -14.15 1.94
C GLY A 45 12.29 -14.01 3.26
N THR A 46 13.57 -14.32 3.23
CA THR A 46 14.38 -14.53 4.45
C THR A 46 15.20 -13.31 4.89
N ASN A 47 15.22 -12.23 4.09
CA ASN A 47 16.10 -11.08 4.30
C ASN A 47 15.33 -9.80 4.65
N SER A 48 14.21 -9.93 5.39
CA SER A 48 13.36 -8.79 5.79
C SER A 48 14.13 -7.72 6.58
N LEU A 49 15.07 -8.13 7.45
CA LEU A 49 15.92 -7.21 8.19
C LEU A 49 16.84 -6.38 7.28
N ASP A 50 17.41 -7.00 6.24
CA ASP A 50 18.27 -6.30 5.28
C ASP A 50 17.47 -5.28 4.46
N VAL A 51 16.23 -5.64 4.06
CA VAL A 51 15.31 -4.73 3.39
C VAL A 51 14.97 -3.55 4.30
N TYR A 52 14.60 -3.79 5.57
CA TYR A 52 14.37 -2.73 6.56
C TYR A 52 15.58 -1.81 6.70
N THR A 53 16.77 -2.39 6.84
CA THR A 53 18.01 -1.63 7.01
C THR A 53 18.26 -0.71 5.81
N LEU A 54 18.08 -1.20 4.58
CA LEU A 54 18.18 -0.39 3.37
C LEU A 54 17.18 0.78 3.38
N LEU A 55 15.93 0.51 3.71
CA LEU A 55 14.86 1.49 3.62
C LEU A 55 14.89 2.53 4.74
N ALA A 56 15.17 2.11 5.97
CA ALA A 56 15.18 2.98 7.14
C ALA A 56 16.45 3.84 7.26
N HIS A 57 17.53 3.47 6.57
CA HIS A 57 18.83 4.15 6.68
C HIS A 57 18.78 5.60 6.17
N ASN A 58 18.06 5.86 5.09
CA ASN A 58 17.97 7.19 4.50
C ASN A 58 16.57 7.79 4.72
N LYS A 59 16.52 8.92 5.44
CA LYS A 59 15.26 9.64 5.74
C LYS A 59 14.55 10.21 4.50
N GLN A 60 15.21 10.27 3.36
CA GLN A 60 14.61 10.69 2.09
C GLN A 60 13.83 9.56 1.42
N ASN A 61 14.04 8.31 1.84
CA ASN A 61 13.29 7.18 1.31
C ASN A 61 11.83 7.29 1.71
N ILE A 62 10.96 6.97 0.78
CA ILE A 62 9.52 6.98 0.95
C ILE A 62 9.06 5.53 0.98
N CYS A 63 8.51 5.12 2.12
CA CYS A 63 8.01 3.77 2.31
C CYS A 63 6.50 3.85 2.52
N ILE A 64 5.74 3.48 1.51
CA ILE A 64 4.29 3.39 1.54
C ILE A 64 3.92 2.09 2.25
N LYS A 65 2.87 2.12 3.07
CA LYS A 65 2.38 0.95 3.79
C LYS A 65 1.70 -0.01 2.82
N GLY A 66 2.11 -1.28 2.82
CA GLY A 66 1.38 -2.39 2.23
C GLY A 66 0.59 -3.16 3.29
N ASN A 67 -0.19 -4.14 2.87
CA ASN A 67 -0.95 -4.96 3.80
C ASN A 67 -0.04 -5.88 4.65
N HIS A 68 1.11 -6.32 4.13
CA HIS A 68 2.06 -7.13 4.90
C HIS A 68 2.75 -6.33 6.02
N GLU A 69 2.95 -5.02 5.87
CA GLU A 69 3.41 -4.17 6.96
C GLU A 69 2.43 -4.17 8.13
N THR A 70 1.11 -4.27 7.87
CA THR A 70 0.10 -4.34 8.93
C THR A 70 0.18 -5.62 9.75
N PHE A 71 0.62 -6.74 9.15
CA PHE A 71 0.80 -8.01 9.85
C PHE A 71 1.95 -7.95 10.86
N LEU A 72 3.08 -7.37 10.43
CA LEU A 72 4.22 -7.17 11.32
C LEU A 72 3.88 -6.16 12.43
N GLU A 73 3.17 -5.08 12.11
CA GLU A 73 2.71 -4.08 13.06
C GLU A 73 1.84 -4.72 14.16
N GLU A 74 0.85 -5.55 13.77
CA GLU A 74 0.01 -6.26 14.73
C GLU A 74 0.81 -7.23 15.61
N ALA A 75 1.75 -7.98 15.04
CA ALA A 75 2.61 -8.89 15.77
C ALA A 75 3.48 -8.16 16.81
N LEU A 76 4.04 -7.01 16.46
CA LEU A 76 4.87 -6.22 17.38
C LEU A 76 4.05 -5.55 18.49
N GLU A 77 2.80 -5.19 18.23
CA GLU A 77 1.91 -4.55 19.20
C GLU A 77 1.25 -5.55 20.17
N LYS A 78 0.73 -6.64 19.62
CA LYS A 78 -0.16 -7.57 20.36
C LYS A 78 0.50 -8.92 20.66
N GLY A 79 1.71 -9.16 20.13
CA GLY A 79 2.34 -10.47 20.22
C GLY A 79 1.60 -11.53 19.41
N ILE A 80 1.82 -12.80 19.79
CA ILE A 80 1.21 -13.95 19.10
C ILE A 80 -0.32 -14.01 19.28
N ASP A 81 -0.86 -13.30 20.28
CA ASP A 81 -2.30 -13.25 20.59
C ASP A 81 -3.06 -12.25 19.70
N GLY A 82 -2.38 -11.53 18.80
CA GLY A 82 -3.02 -10.70 17.80
C GLY A 82 -3.97 -11.51 16.91
N GLU A 83 -5.11 -10.91 16.54
CA GLU A 83 -6.25 -11.59 15.90
C GLU A 83 -5.85 -12.39 14.65
N PHE A 84 -4.95 -11.82 13.83
CA PHE A 84 -4.53 -12.43 12.57
C PHE A 84 -3.06 -12.88 12.56
N VAL A 85 -2.30 -12.67 13.63
CA VAL A 85 -0.86 -12.97 13.68
C VAL A 85 -0.59 -14.44 13.40
N PHE A 86 -1.30 -15.35 14.06
CA PHE A 86 -1.10 -16.78 13.86
C PHE A 86 -1.46 -17.21 12.43
N PHE A 87 -2.54 -16.67 11.87
CA PHE A 87 -2.93 -16.92 10.48
C PHE A 87 -1.82 -16.45 9.51
N ASN A 88 -1.28 -15.25 9.71
CA ASN A 88 -0.24 -14.68 8.87
C ASN A 88 1.10 -15.43 8.99
N ILE A 89 1.41 -15.97 10.16
CA ILE A 89 2.56 -16.88 10.36
C ILE A 89 2.41 -18.14 9.51
N LEU A 90 1.21 -18.72 9.44
CA LEU A 90 0.99 -19.99 8.72
C LEU A 90 0.85 -19.82 7.22
N HIS A 91 0.30 -18.70 6.74
CA HIS A 91 -0.15 -18.57 5.35
C HIS A 91 0.52 -17.45 4.56
N ASN A 92 1.04 -16.41 5.25
CA ASN A 92 1.52 -15.20 4.59
C ASN A 92 3.02 -14.93 4.74
N GLY A 93 3.76 -15.82 5.44
CA GLY A 93 5.21 -15.71 5.56
C GLY A 93 5.70 -14.76 6.65
N LEU A 94 4.84 -14.38 7.60
CA LEU A 94 5.23 -13.52 8.73
C LEU A 94 6.29 -14.19 9.62
N LEU A 95 6.34 -15.53 9.67
CA LEU A 95 7.35 -16.27 10.43
C LEU A 95 8.77 -15.95 9.95
N GLU A 96 8.99 -15.93 8.66
CA GLU A 96 10.27 -15.63 8.03
C GLU A 96 10.75 -14.23 8.42
N THR A 97 9.83 -13.26 8.45
CA THR A 97 10.12 -11.90 8.92
C THR A 97 10.53 -11.89 10.40
N ILE A 98 9.75 -12.53 11.27
CA ILE A 98 10.05 -12.60 12.70
C ILE A 98 11.42 -13.25 12.92
N GLN A 99 11.73 -14.33 12.23
CA GLN A 99 13.01 -15.01 12.34
C GLN A 99 14.18 -14.16 11.82
N SER A 100 13.98 -13.42 10.72
CA SER A 100 14.98 -12.51 10.16
C SER A 100 15.37 -11.42 11.16
N PHE A 101 14.40 -10.73 11.74
CA PHE A 101 14.64 -9.66 12.73
C PHE A 101 15.18 -10.18 14.06
N ALA A 102 14.84 -11.40 14.46
CA ALA A 102 15.36 -12.03 15.67
C ALA A 102 16.74 -12.68 15.49
N TYR A 103 17.37 -12.56 14.30
CA TYR A 103 18.60 -13.28 13.93
C TYR A 103 18.52 -14.79 14.18
N ALA A 104 17.33 -15.35 14.08
CA ALA A 104 17.09 -16.75 14.32
C ALA A 104 17.40 -17.60 13.07
N ASN A 105 17.85 -18.85 13.31
CA ASN A 105 17.94 -19.79 12.21
C ASN A 105 16.57 -20.05 11.60
N MET A 106 16.47 -19.99 10.26
CA MET A 106 15.23 -20.24 9.55
C MET A 106 14.75 -21.67 9.82
N LYS A 107 13.66 -21.81 10.55
CA LYS A 107 13.05 -23.09 10.91
C LYS A 107 11.58 -23.07 10.48
N LYS A 108 11.15 -24.16 9.84
CA LYS A 108 9.75 -24.35 9.47
C LYS A 108 8.85 -24.77 10.64
N THR A 109 9.46 -25.28 11.70
CA THR A 109 8.71 -25.75 12.90
C THR A 109 9.33 -25.14 14.14
N ILE A 110 8.58 -24.27 14.79
CA ILE A 110 8.92 -23.67 16.08
C ILE A 110 7.70 -23.62 16.97
N SER A 111 7.89 -23.57 18.29
CA SER A 111 6.77 -23.49 19.23
C SER A 111 6.22 -22.04 19.29
N VAL A 112 4.94 -21.92 19.67
CA VAL A 112 4.30 -20.62 19.91
C VAL A 112 5.09 -19.78 20.93
N ALA A 113 5.60 -20.42 22.01
CA ALA A 113 6.41 -19.73 23.00
C ALA A 113 7.73 -19.18 22.43
N GLN A 114 8.34 -19.87 21.46
CA GLN A 114 9.53 -19.36 20.76
C GLN A 114 9.20 -18.18 19.85
N ILE A 115 8.05 -18.22 19.15
CA ILE A 115 7.60 -17.09 18.33
C ILE A 115 7.40 -15.86 19.22
N GLN A 116 6.71 -15.99 20.34
CA GLN A 116 6.52 -14.88 21.28
C GLN A 116 7.85 -14.35 21.82
N ALA A 117 8.81 -15.25 22.14
CA ALA A 117 10.14 -14.83 22.57
C ALA A 117 10.89 -14.04 21.49
N TYR A 118 10.74 -14.42 20.21
CA TYR A 118 11.32 -13.66 19.09
C TYR A 118 10.66 -12.29 18.92
N ILE A 119 9.35 -12.19 19.01
CA ILE A 119 8.62 -10.90 18.95
C ILE A 119 9.11 -9.98 20.10
N ASN A 120 9.25 -10.48 21.31
CA ASN A 120 9.76 -9.71 22.43
C ASN A 120 11.21 -9.22 22.17
N ALA A 121 12.08 -10.09 21.66
CA ALA A 121 13.45 -9.73 21.32
C ALA A 121 13.53 -8.67 20.22
N ILE A 122 12.61 -8.70 19.24
CA ILE A 122 12.50 -7.67 18.20
C ILE A 122 12.12 -6.33 18.83
N ASN A 123 11.10 -6.30 19.70
CA ASN A 123 10.67 -5.08 20.38
C ASN A 123 11.79 -4.45 21.24
N GLU A 124 12.62 -5.28 21.86
CA GLU A 124 13.78 -4.81 22.63
C GLU A 124 14.92 -4.29 21.75
N SER A 125 15.27 -5.04 20.70
CA SER A 125 16.45 -4.76 19.86
C SER A 125 16.18 -3.75 18.75
N TRP A 126 14.95 -3.69 18.25
CA TRP A 126 14.51 -2.86 17.13
C TRP A 126 13.36 -1.92 17.52
N ASN A 127 13.52 -1.20 18.64
CA ASN A 127 12.48 -0.34 19.21
C ASN A 127 11.99 0.78 18.28
N GLN A 128 12.70 1.08 17.19
CA GLN A 128 12.28 2.05 16.17
C GLN A 128 11.45 1.42 15.05
N LEU A 129 11.38 0.08 14.96
CA LEU A 129 10.68 -0.62 13.87
C LEU A 129 9.18 -0.34 13.90
N LEU A 130 8.52 -0.58 15.04
CA LEU A 130 7.08 -0.33 15.18
C LEU A 130 6.71 1.16 14.97
N PRO A 131 7.41 2.15 15.57
CA PRO A 131 7.19 3.57 15.24
C PRO A 131 7.39 3.90 13.75
N TRP A 132 8.33 3.22 13.07
CA TRP A 132 8.58 3.43 11.65
C TRP A 132 7.44 2.87 10.79
N LEU A 133 6.96 1.65 11.07
CA LEU A 133 5.80 1.05 10.41
C LEU A 133 4.55 1.94 10.54
N LYS A 134 4.28 2.44 11.75
CA LYS A 134 3.12 3.30 12.03
C LYS A 134 3.14 4.63 11.31
N LYS A 135 4.32 5.13 10.95
CA LYS A 135 4.50 6.40 10.23
C LYS A 135 4.43 6.26 8.71
N MET A 136 4.38 5.05 8.19
CA MET A 136 4.27 4.84 6.76
C MET A 136 2.99 5.45 6.21
N PRO A 137 3.07 6.33 5.20
CA PRO A 137 1.90 6.87 4.53
C PRO A 137 1.22 5.78 3.69
N LEU A 138 -0.06 5.96 3.40
CA LEU A 138 -0.81 5.09 2.48
C LEU A 138 -0.54 5.42 1.01
N TYR A 139 -0.09 6.62 0.72
CA TYR A 139 0.25 7.07 -0.61
C TYR A 139 1.32 8.16 -0.58
N PHE A 140 1.92 8.39 -1.73
CA PHE A 140 2.83 9.49 -1.99
C PHE A 140 2.51 10.09 -3.36
N GLU A 141 2.73 11.39 -3.52
CA GLU A 141 2.49 12.08 -4.79
C GLU A 141 3.67 12.94 -5.20
N THR A 142 3.89 12.98 -6.51
CA THR A 142 4.71 13.99 -7.17
C THR A 142 3.84 14.82 -8.12
N LYS A 143 4.43 15.71 -8.86
CA LYS A 143 3.70 16.56 -9.81
C LYS A 143 2.84 15.72 -10.78
N ASN A 144 3.43 14.65 -11.34
CA ASN A 144 2.81 13.87 -12.39
C ASN A 144 2.42 12.44 -11.99
N TYR A 145 2.77 12.00 -10.77
CA TYR A 145 2.55 10.62 -10.32
C TYR A 145 1.82 10.56 -8.99
N PHE A 146 1.07 9.49 -8.83
CA PHE A 146 0.45 9.05 -7.59
C PHE A 146 0.90 7.61 -7.31
N PHE A 147 1.42 7.37 -6.12
CA PHE A 147 1.98 6.09 -5.70
C PHE A 147 1.17 5.57 -4.52
N CYS A 148 0.70 4.34 -4.58
CA CYS A 148 0.06 3.62 -3.47
C CYS A 148 0.31 2.12 -3.59
N HIS A 149 0.00 1.35 -2.54
CA HIS A 149 0.27 -0.07 -2.56
C HIS A 149 -0.67 -0.81 -3.52
N ALA A 150 -1.97 -0.91 -3.24
CA ALA A 150 -2.89 -1.71 -4.04
C ALA A 150 -3.67 -0.91 -5.08
N GLY A 151 -4.16 0.27 -4.72
CA GLY A 151 -4.91 1.08 -5.67
C GLY A 151 -5.78 2.15 -5.03
N VAL A 152 -6.63 2.75 -5.85
CA VAL A 152 -7.69 3.67 -5.45
C VAL A 152 -8.95 3.32 -6.20
N ASN A 153 -10.10 3.55 -5.59
CA ASN A 153 -11.38 3.37 -6.28
C ASN A 153 -11.56 4.45 -7.36
N PRO A 154 -11.60 4.08 -8.65
CA PRO A 154 -11.69 5.04 -9.75
C PRO A 154 -12.97 5.86 -9.76
N ASN A 155 -14.03 5.37 -9.09
CA ASN A 155 -15.34 6.02 -9.07
C ASN A 155 -15.44 7.15 -8.05
N ILE A 156 -14.58 7.13 -7.03
CA ILE A 156 -14.62 8.13 -5.93
C ILE A 156 -13.36 8.98 -5.85
N TYR A 157 -12.27 8.59 -6.52
CA TYR A 157 -11.04 9.38 -6.56
C TYR A 157 -11.29 10.76 -7.23
N PRO A 158 -10.78 11.88 -6.71
CA PRO A 158 -9.82 12.03 -5.60
C PRO A 158 -10.46 12.30 -4.23
N THR A 159 -11.74 12.04 -4.05
CA THR A 159 -12.53 12.57 -2.93
C THR A 159 -12.00 12.09 -1.56
N LEU A 160 -11.52 10.86 -1.44
CA LEU A 160 -10.78 10.37 -0.25
C LEU A 160 -10.03 9.07 -0.58
N PRO A 161 -8.77 8.98 -0.13
CA PRO A 161 -8.10 7.68 -0.08
C PRO A 161 -8.80 6.79 0.97
N ASP A 162 -9.38 5.69 0.54
CA ASP A 162 -9.88 4.66 1.44
C ASP A 162 -8.71 3.74 1.78
N GLU A 163 -8.37 3.63 3.07
CA GLU A 163 -7.28 2.79 3.55
C GLU A 163 -7.42 1.34 3.07
N HIS A 164 -8.63 0.80 3.12
CA HIS A 164 -8.89 -0.57 2.66
C HIS A 164 -8.55 -0.74 1.18
N PHE A 165 -8.99 0.19 0.32
CA PHE A 165 -8.64 0.15 -1.10
C PHE A 165 -7.14 0.29 -1.33
N MET A 166 -6.48 1.17 -0.59
CA MET A 166 -5.03 1.40 -0.77
C MET A 166 -4.19 0.20 -0.36
N LEU A 167 -4.68 -0.64 0.57
CA LEU A 167 -3.97 -1.81 1.08
C LEU A 167 -4.37 -3.12 0.40
N TRP A 168 -5.60 -3.23 -0.15
CA TRP A 168 -6.17 -4.53 -0.49
C TRP A 168 -6.86 -4.61 -1.86
N ASP A 169 -6.94 -3.51 -2.63
CA ASP A 169 -7.69 -3.51 -3.88
C ASP A 169 -7.11 -4.45 -4.93
N ILE A 170 -7.92 -5.41 -5.34
CA ILE A 170 -7.66 -6.25 -6.52
C ILE A 170 -8.76 -6.10 -7.57
N GLU A 171 -9.87 -5.44 -7.21
CA GLU A 171 -11.03 -5.31 -8.08
C GLU A 171 -10.79 -4.26 -9.18
N TYR A 172 -10.25 -3.10 -8.80
CA TYR A 172 -10.01 -2.00 -9.72
C TYR A 172 -8.54 -1.86 -10.13
N SER A 173 -7.67 -2.79 -9.74
CA SER A 173 -6.25 -2.76 -10.08
C SER A 173 -5.98 -2.61 -11.60
N HIS A 174 -6.88 -3.15 -12.44
CA HIS A 174 -6.82 -3.13 -13.89
C HIS A 174 -7.60 -1.97 -14.55
N VAL A 175 -8.27 -1.10 -13.77
CA VAL A 175 -9.13 -0.02 -14.29
C VAL A 175 -8.36 1.31 -14.27
N PRO A 176 -8.25 2.03 -15.40
CA PRO A 176 -7.65 3.37 -15.47
C PRO A 176 -8.41 4.39 -14.59
N ILE A 177 -7.70 5.44 -14.14
CA ILE A 177 -8.26 6.53 -13.34
C ILE A 177 -8.52 7.73 -14.23
N HIS A 178 -9.69 7.83 -14.84
CA HIS A 178 -10.02 8.88 -15.79
C HIS A 178 -10.22 10.28 -15.18
N SER A 179 -10.45 10.34 -13.85
CA SER A 179 -10.63 11.60 -13.12
C SER A 179 -9.34 12.34 -12.81
N SER A 180 -8.19 11.84 -13.26
CA SER A 180 -6.87 12.43 -12.99
C SER A 180 -5.96 12.40 -14.20
N ASN A 181 -5.12 13.45 -14.32
CA ASN A 181 -4.04 13.51 -15.30
C ASN A 181 -2.72 12.86 -14.81
N LYS A 182 -2.67 12.43 -13.54
CA LYS A 182 -1.49 11.75 -12.99
C LYS A 182 -1.41 10.32 -13.47
N THR A 183 -0.19 9.80 -13.49
CA THR A 183 0.07 8.37 -13.65
C THR A 183 0.07 7.71 -12.28
N PHE A 184 -0.72 6.65 -12.11
CA PHE A 184 -0.81 5.86 -10.88
C PHE A 184 0.15 4.69 -10.95
N VAL A 185 0.95 4.50 -9.92
CA VAL A 185 1.86 3.34 -9.80
C VAL A 185 1.43 2.50 -8.61
N ILE A 186 1.16 1.22 -8.85
CA ILE A 186 0.64 0.27 -7.87
C ILE A 186 1.42 -1.04 -7.84
N GLY A 187 1.37 -1.74 -6.70
CA GLY A 187 1.84 -3.09 -6.44
C GLY A 187 0.71 -4.07 -6.12
N HIS A 188 0.91 -4.90 -5.09
CA HIS A 188 -0.04 -5.81 -4.45
C HIS A 188 -0.63 -6.90 -5.34
N HIS A 189 -1.17 -6.53 -6.47
CA HIS A 189 -1.75 -7.46 -7.43
C HIS A 189 -0.76 -7.70 -8.55
N HIS A 190 -0.24 -8.93 -8.65
CA HIS A 190 0.81 -9.30 -9.58
C HIS A 190 0.58 -8.71 -10.98
N ALA A 191 1.60 -8.12 -11.57
CA ALA A 191 1.49 -7.39 -12.84
C ALA A 191 0.87 -8.24 -13.97
N PHE A 192 1.21 -9.54 -14.04
CA PHE A 192 0.61 -10.43 -15.04
C PHE A 192 -0.89 -10.64 -14.84
N ARG A 193 -1.38 -10.72 -13.58
CA ARG A 193 -2.82 -10.85 -13.28
C ARG A 193 -3.58 -9.57 -13.59
N VAL A 194 -2.97 -8.42 -13.31
CA VAL A 194 -3.53 -7.11 -13.68
C VAL A 194 -3.67 -7.00 -15.20
N LYS A 195 -2.64 -7.47 -15.94
CA LYS A 195 -2.67 -7.53 -17.41
C LYS A 195 -3.81 -8.41 -17.92
N GLU A 196 -3.91 -9.64 -17.43
CA GLU A 196 -4.99 -10.57 -17.84
C GLU A 196 -6.38 -9.97 -17.60
N LYS A 197 -6.62 -9.40 -16.39
CA LYS A 197 -7.91 -8.76 -16.08
C LYS A 197 -8.19 -7.57 -17.00
N ALA A 198 -7.18 -6.75 -17.29
CA ALA A 198 -7.32 -5.60 -18.18
C ALA A 198 -7.72 -6.04 -19.60
N GLU A 199 -7.04 -7.03 -20.16
CA GLU A 199 -7.31 -7.57 -21.48
C GLU A 199 -8.70 -8.22 -21.56
N GLN A 200 -9.12 -8.97 -20.55
CA GLN A 200 -10.47 -9.53 -20.43
C GLN A 200 -11.56 -8.45 -20.35
N ALA A 201 -11.25 -7.31 -19.73
CA ALA A 201 -12.13 -6.15 -19.65
C ALA A 201 -12.10 -5.26 -20.92
N GLY A 202 -11.29 -5.62 -21.93
CA GLY A 202 -11.17 -4.89 -23.19
C GLY A 202 -10.22 -3.69 -23.15
N TYR A 203 -9.41 -3.54 -22.10
CA TYR A 203 -8.38 -2.50 -22.07
C TYR A 203 -7.12 -2.92 -22.83
N THR A 204 -6.47 -1.95 -23.46
CA THR A 204 -5.16 -2.15 -24.09
C THR A 204 -4.07 -2.09 -23.03
N THR A 205 -3.18 -3.07 -23.04
CA THR A 205 -2.00 -3.12 -22.19
C THR A 205 -0.73 -2.82 -22.98
N THR A 206 0.22 -2.15 -22.34
CA THR A 206 1.54 -1.83 -22.93
C THR A 206 2.63 -1.92 -21.86
N LYS A 207 3.89 -1.89 -22.26
CA LYS A 207 4.99 -1.64 -21.34
C LYS A 207 5.00 -0.16 -20.94
N PRO A 208 5.42 0.19 -19.69
CA PRO A 208 5.60 1.58 -19.31
C PRO A 208 6.60 2.30 -20.20
N LYS A 209 6.38 3.59 -20.44
CA LYS A 209 7.28 4.43 -21.24
C LYS A 209 8.47 4.98 -20.45
N VAL A 210 8.46 4.83 -19.13
CA VAL A 210 9.60 5.16 -18.25
C VAL A 210 10.64 4.06 -18.31
N HIS A 211 11.89 4.40 -18.00
CA HIS A 211 12.94 3.38 -17.84
C HIS A 211 12.60 2.45 -16.65
N TRP A 212 12.84 1.18 -16.81
CA TRP A 212 12.66 0.19 -15.76
C TRP A 212 13.64 -0.99 -15.91
N VAL A 213 13.86 -1.69 -14.81
CA VAL A 213 14.70 -2.87 -14.68
C VAL A 213 13.90 -3.95 -13.96
N GLY A 214 14.18 -5.20 -14.20
CA GLY A 214 13.55 -6.35 -13.52
C GLY A 214 13.09 -7.44 -14.47
N ASN A 215 11.84 -7.87 -14.36
CA ASN A 215 11.29 -8.93 -15.20
C ASN A 215 10.95 -8.42 -16.62
N GLU A 216 11.52 -9.06 -17.63
CA GLU A 216 11.17 -8.76 -19.03
C GLU A 216 10.02 -9.62 -19.56
N ASP A 217 9.66 -10.67 -18.83
CA ASP A 217 8.58 -11.62 -19.12
C ASP A 217 7.19 -11.06 -18.71
N GLU A 218 6.24 -11.96 -18.49
CA GLU A 218 4.86 -11.63 -18.08
C GLU A 218 4.77 -10.94 -16.72
N ASN A 219 5.77 -11.13 -15.83
CA ASN A 219 5.84 -10.50 -14.50
C ASN A 219 6.46 -9.10 -14.55
N GLY A 220 6.83 -8.60 -15.72
CA GLY A 220 7.33 -7.25 -15.90
C GLY A 220 6.24 -6.19 -15.74
N PRO A 221 6.63 -4.93 -15.54
CA PRO A 221 5.67 -3.84 -15.37
C PRO A 221 4.71 -3.71 -16.54
N VAL A 222 3.43 -3.48 -16.24
CA VAL A 222 2.37 -3.29 -17.25
C VAL A 222 1.68 -1.96 -17.07
N MET A 223 1.39 -1.28 -18.19
CA MET A 223 0.67 -0.02 -18.22
C MET A 223 -0.71 -0.20 -18.83
N ILE A 224 -1.75 0.31 -18.16
CA ILE A 224 -3.15 0.30 -18.58
C ILE A 224 -3.67 1.74 -18.46
N GLY A 225 -3.86 2.42 -19.58
CA GLY A 225 -4.21 3.84 -19.59
C GLY A 225 -3.18 4.68 -18.83
N ASN A 226 -3.58 5.27 -17.72
CA ASN A 226 -2.70 6.05 -16.84
C ASN A 226 -2.29 5.29 -15.55
N LYS A 227 -2.39 3.96 -15.53
CA LYS A 227 -1.98 3.13 -14.40
C LYS A 227 -0.84 2.21 -14.78
N ILE A 228 0.15 2.05 -13.89
CA ILE A 228 1.28 1.12 -14.02
C ILE A 228 1.23 0.16 -12.83
N ALA A 229 1.08 -1.14 -13.09
CA ALA A 229 1.22 -2.20 -12.11
C ALA A 229 2.63 -2.78 -12.17
N ILE A 230 3.31 -2.92 -11.02
CA ILE A 230 4.73 -3.27 -10.98
C ILE A 230 5.06 -4.48 -10.09
N ASP A 231 4.09 -5.09 -9.40
CA ASP A 231 4.34 -6.25 -8.55
C ASP A 231 4.92 -7.42 -9.38
N PRO A 232 6.18 -7.84 -9.11
CA PRO A 232 6.87 -8.85 -9.89
C PRO A 232 6.56 -10.28 -9.45
N CYS A 233 5.75 -10.48 -8.40
CA CYS A 233 5.63 -11.77 -7.72
C CYS A 233 6.99 -12.26 -7.19
N SER A 234 7.73 -11.40 -6.48
CA SER A 234 9.16 -11.57 -6.14
C SER A 234 9.48 -12.88 -5.44
N ASN A 235 8.58 -13.37 -4.58
CA ASN A 235 8.74 -14.64 -3.87
C ASN A 235 8.77 -15.89 -4.77
N LEU A 236 8.34 -15.78 -6.03
CA LEU A 236 8.41 -16.86 -7.03
C LEU A 236 9.43 -16.55 -8.12
N THR A 237 9.53 -15.30 -8.55
CA THR A 237 10.43 -14.89 -9.63
C THR A 237 11.85 -14.62 -9.17
N HIS A 238 12.06 -14.35 -7.87
CA HIS A 238 13.31 -13.88 -7.28
C HIS A 238 13.89 -12.66 -8.01
N LYS A 239 12.99 -11.79 -8.50
CA LYS A 239 13.30 -10.52 -9.16
C LYS A 239 12.42 -9.42 -8.60
N VAL A 240 12.91 -8.18 -8.66
CA VAL A 240 12.17 -6.97 -8.29
C VAL A 240 12.12 -6.04 -9.49
N ASN A 241 10.93 -5.53 -9.79
CA ASN A 241 10.76 -4.50 -10.82
C ASN A 241 11.06 -3.12 -10.20
N VAL A 242 11.93 -2.35 -10.83
CA VAL A 242 12.28 -0.98 -10.43
C VAL A 242 11.97 -0.04 -11.57
N LEU A 243 11.05 0.90 -11.38
CA LEU A 243 10.84 2.03 -12.31
C LEU A 243 11.77 3.18 -11.94
N VAL A 244 12.34 3.83 -12.96
CA VAL A 244 13.15 5.05 -12.79
C VAL A 244 12.35 6.23 -13.32
N ILE A 245 11.94 7.12 -12.42
CA ILE A 245 11.04 8.23 -12.71
C ILE A 245 11.73 9.55 -12.34
N ASP A 246 11.93 10.41 -13.33
CA ASP A 246 12.37 11.78 -13.09
C ASP A 246 11.14 12.70 -13.00
N ASP A 247 10.89 13.27 -11.80
CA ASP A 247 9.75 14.18 -11.60
C ASP A 247 10.05 15.25 -10.55
N GLU A 248 9.19 16.26 -10.50
CA GLU A 248 9.26 17.30 -9.49
C GLU A 248 8.48 16.88 -8.26
N PRO A 249 9.03 17.07 -7.03
CA PRO A 249 8.23 16.94 -5.83
C PRO A 249 7.06 17.92 -5.89
N LEU A 250 5.95 17.60 -5.23
CA LEU A 250 4.94 18.63 -4.97
C LEU A 250 5.60 19.77 -4.21
N GLU A 251 5.45 20.99 -4.70
CA GLU A 251 5.88 22.19 -3.97
C GLU A 251 4.99 22.32 -2.73
N GLU A 252 5.54 21.99 -1.57
CA GLU A 252 4.93 21.84 -0.24
C GLU A 252 3.96 20.62 -0.14
N PRO A 253 4.05 19.80 0.93
CA PRO A 253 2.91 18.99 1.34
C PRO A 253 1.73 19.96 1.46
N PRO A 254 0.51 19.57 1.07
CA PRO A 254 -0.64 20.43 1.28
C PRO A 254 -0.54 20.92 2.73
N LYS A 255 -0.36 22.24 2.92
CA LYS A 255 -0.48 22.81 4.25
C LYS A 255 -1.75 22.20 4.77
N GLU A 256 -1.66 21.48 5.91
CA GLU A 256 -2.86 21.17 6.66
C GLU A 256 -3.63 22.47 6.66
N THR A 257 -4.56 22.60 5.75
CA THR A 257 -5.51 23.67 5.78
C THR A 257 -6.17 23.43 7.12
N THR A 258 -5.93 24.32 8.05
CA THR A 258 -6.69 24.43 9.29
C THR A 258 -8.15 24.82 8.97
N GLU A 259 -8.60 24.57 7.77
CA GLU A 259 -9.99 24.40 7.43
C GLU A 259 -10.45 23.13 8.15
N LYS A 260 -11.21 23.35 9.22
CA LYS A 260 -11.96 22.30 9.91
C LYS A 260 -12.53 21.38 8.82
N PRO A 261 -12.34 20.04 8.92
CA PRO A 261 -12.90 19.12 7.96
C PRO A 261 -14.37 19.52 7.77
N GLN A 262 -14.76 19.86 6.54
CA GLN A 262 -16.18 20.07 6.27
C GLN A 262 -16.86 18.80 6.71
N ASP A 263 -17.85 18.95 7.58
CA ASP A 263 -18.63 17.87 8.17
C ASP A 263 -19.13 16.93 7.07
N LYS A 264 -18.53 15.75 6.96
CA LYS A 264 -18.88 14.77 5.93
C LYS A 264 -19.29 13.47 6.59
N VAL A 265 -20.41 12.94 6.12
CA VAL A 265 -20.94 11.64 6.51
C VAL A 265 -20.64 10.63 5.41
N TYR A 266 -20.10 9.48 5.77
CA TYR A 266 -19.75 8.42 4.81
C TYR A 266 -20.58 7.18 5.08
N ILE A 267 -21.06 6.56 4.00
CA ILE A 267 -21.84 5.32 4.06
C ILE A 267 -21.05 4.24 3.31
N SER A 268 -20.68 3.17 4.01
CA SER A 268 -20.10 1.97 3.41
C SER A 268 -21.03 0.78 3.55
N SER A 269 -21.04 -0.12 2.57
CA SER A 269 -21.79 -1.38 2.63
C SER A 269 -20.83 -2.57 2.63
N ASN A 270 -21.20 -3.63 3.37
CA ASN A 270 -20.49 -4.90 3.32
C ASN A 270 -21.26 -5.93 2.46
N GLN A 271 -20.68 -7.12 2.26
CA GLN A 271 -21.26 -8.21 1.46
C GLN A 271 -22.63 -8.71 1.96
N ASP A 272 -23.02 -8.38 3.20
CA ASP A 272 -24.29 -8.79 3.82
C ASP A 272 -25.37 -7.72 3.70
N ASN A 273 -25.21 -6.71 2.83
CA ASN A 273 -26.13 -5.55 2.72
C ASN A 273 -26.31 -4.76 4.04
N LYS A 274 -25.35 -4.85 4.94
CA LYS A 274 -25.30 -4.00 6.13
C LYS A 274 -24.53 -2.73 5.79
N TYR A 275 -25.13 -1.60 6.07
CA TYR A 275 -24.53 -0.28 5.86
C TYR A 275 -23.92 0.22 7.16
N THR A 276 -22.68 0.65 7.11
CA THR A 276 -22.03 1.33 8.23
C THR A 276 -21.94 2.82 7.90
N ILE A 277 -22.42 3.65 8.80
CA ILE A 277 -22.41 5.10 8.66
C ILE A 277 -21.28 5.63 9.54
N ASN A 278 -20.25 6.16 8.92
CA ASN A 278 -19.15 6.81 9.61
C ASN A 278 -19.37 8.32 9.60
N VAL A 279 -19.50 8.89 10.79
CA VAL A 279 -19.68 10.34 10.98
C VAL A 279 -18.37 10.93 11.49
N ALA A 280 -17.92 12.03 10.91
CA ALA A 280 -16.77 12.75 11.44
C ALA A 280 -17.04 13.12 12.91
N ARG A 281 -15.99 13.03 13.77
CA ARG A 281 -16.12 13.23 15.24
C ARG A 281 -16.66 14.59 15.67
N SER A 282 -16.76 15.54 14.74
CA SER A 282 -17.29 16.89 14.96
C SER A 282 -18.80 17.04 14.84
N ILE A 283 -19.51 15.99 14.36
CA ILE A 283 -20.96 16.06 14.14
C ILE A 283 -21.69 15.34 15.28
N ASP A 284 -22.66 16.02 15.90
CA ASP A 284 -23.55 15.35 16.85
C ASP A 284 -24.42 14.35 16.07
N PRO A 285 -24.45 13.07 16.47
CA PRO A 285 -25.29 12.05 15.82
C PRO A 285 -26.77 12.41 15.75
N ASN A 286 -27.25 13.29 16.63
CA ASN A 286 -28.64 13.75 16.66
C ASN A 286 -28.97 14.82 15.60
N ASP A 287 -27.92 15.41 14.98
CA ASP A 287 -28.07 16.42 13.93
C ASP A 287 -28.12 15.81 12.52
N ILE A 288 -28.12 14.48 12.42
CA ILE A 288 -28.08 13.77 11.15
C ILE A 288 -29.46 13.26 10.80
N THR A 289 -30.05 13.77 9.73
CA THR A 289 -31.29 13.25 9.16
C THR A 289 -30.97 12.40 7.93
N PHE A 290 -31.51 11.18 7.89
CA PHE A 290 -31.39 10.28 6.75
C PHE A 290 -32.65 10.23 5.94
N GLU A 291 -32.60 10.54 4.66
CA GLU A 291 -33.62 10.16 3.70
C GLU A 291 -33.20 8.90 2.95
N ILE A 292 -33.97 7.82 3.15
CA ILE A 292 -33.79 6.58 2.39
C ILE A 292 -34.82 6.59 1.27
N ASN A 293 -34.43 6.92 0.07
CA ASN A 293 -35.26 6.73 -1.11
C ASN A 293 -35.18 5.26 -1.54
N ARG A 294 -36.21 4.50 -1.20
CA ARG A 294 -36.38 3.11 -1.68
C ARG A 294 -37.12 3.13 -3.00
N ASP A 295 -36.41 3.05 -4.08
CA ASP A 295 -36.97 2.55 -5.33
C ASP A 295 -36.81 1.03 -5.36
N LEU A 296 -37.89 0.31 -5.14
CA LEU A 296 -37.92 -1.15 -4.90
C LEU A 296 -37.46 -2.00 -6.12
N TYR A 297 -37.14 -1.36 -7.25
CA TYR A 297 -36.77 -2.03 -8.49
C TYR A 297 -35.45 -1.53 -9.14
N ASN A 298 -34.69 -0.65 -8.49
CA ASN A 298 -33.45 -0.13 -9.03
C ASN A 298 -32.27 -0.57 -8.16
N PRO A 299 -31.27 -1.29 -8.69
CA PRO A 299 -30.07 -1.69 -7.94
C PRO A 299 -29.15 -0.51 -7.59
N ASN A 300 -29.40 0.68 -8.11
CA ASN A 300 -28.67 1.91 -7.76
C ASN A 300 -29.42 2.67 -6.64
N ILE A 301 -29.17 2.26 -5.41
CA ILE A 301 -29.68 3.02 -4.24
C ILE A 301 -28.78 4.24 -4.05
N THR A 302 -29.32 5.44 -4.30
CA THR A 302 -28.64 6.70 -3.95
C THR A 302 -29.05 7.10 -2.53
N PHE A 303 -28.06 7.25 -1.66
CA PHE A 303 -28.25 7.79 -0.31
C PHE A 303 -27.91 9.28 -0.32
N GLY A 304 -28.83 10.10 0.17
CA GLY A 304 -28.56 11.49 0.52
C GLY A 304 -28.41 11.61 2.05
N ALA A 305 -27.30 12.10 2.53
CA ALA A 305 -27.15 12.50 3.92
C ALA A 305 -27.08 14.02 3.99
N TYR A 306 -27.92 14.62 4.81
CA TYR A 306 -27.95 16.07 5.01
C TYR A 306 -27.59 16.37 6.47
N VAL A 307 -26.68 17.31 6.68
CA VAL A 307 -26.40 17.89 8.01
C VAL A 307 -27.30 19.12 8.16
N ASN A 308 -28.09 19.13 9.20
CA ASN A 308 -29.00 20.24 9.46
C ASN A 308 -28.19 21.38 10.12
N HIS A 309 -27.88 22.43 9.37
CA HIS A 309 -27.09 23.57 9.84
C HIS A 309 -27.87 24.59 10.69
N GLU A 310 -29.17 24.38 10.98
CA GLU A 310 -29.99 25.38 11.68
C GLU A 310 -29.72 25.47 13.20
N ASN A 311 -28.93 24.54 13.78
CA ASN A 311 -28.70 24.52 15.24
C ASN A 311 -27.29 24.85 15.68
N ILE A 312 -26.39 25.37 14.80
CA ILE A 312 -25.08 25.83 15.19
C ILE A 312 -25.15 27.31 15.58
N ARG A 313 -25.34 27.57 16.86
CA ARG A 313 -25.11 28.87 17.51
C ARG A 313 -23.82 28.88 18.27
#